data_d7b727210447fa7fa382847340705cd6
#
_entry.id   d7b727210447fa7fa382847340705cd6
#
_cell.length_a   1.000
_cell.length_b   1.000
_cell.length_c   1.000
_cell.angle_alpha   90.00
_cell.angle_beta   90.00
_cell.angle_gamma   90.00
#
_symmetry.space_group_name_H-M   'P 1'
#
loop_
_entity.id
_entity.type
_entity.pdbx_description
1 polymer ?
#
loop_
_entity_poly.entity_id
_entity_poly.type
_entity_poly.pdbx_seq_one_letter_code
_entity_poly.pdbx_strand_id
1 'polypeptide(L)'
;MKSTKELRTVAVRVPPRTTGAERRSAKAVLEVAAVCAGTGMALIVASDGAAGWRLARVAGVVTVVLGVLSLSRRRSITGLAVAGALFGLVVAPAGGAIGFPSLSRTGWSLRAGGGVLAALAGLVLLAVGTTLAARAVPGWRRLLGVPAALLGAYVVGMPVAVAVFATNVARTPLGSETPADRGLAFADASFVTSDGVTLSGWYVPSTNRAGVVVAHGASSTRSTVLDQAAVLARHGYGVLLFDARGLGRSGGRGMNLGWYGDEDMAAAVGYLEGRPDVDPGRIGAVGMSMGGEEAIGAMGADPRLQAVVAEGATGRGIGDLAWLDEAYGIRGRIQQQVSRLTYAMADLLTDARPPASLRSSVAAGAPRPVLLIAAGRVDEERLAGEFIREADPARVELWVVPGAAHTDALRAEPEAWEARVTGFLDANLRPAR
;
A
#
# COMPACT_ATOMS: atom_id res chain seq x y z
N MET A 1 -37.97 -37.16 -78.94
CA MET A 1 -36.94 -36.84 -77.98
C MET A 1 -37.35 -35.52 -77.29
N LYS A 2 -37.91 -35.57 -76.07
CA LYS A 2 -38.21 -34.41 -75.25
C LYS A 2 -37.42 -34.51 -73.94
N SER A 3 -36.47 -33.60 -73.73
CA SER A 3 -35.66 -33.52 -72.56
C SER A 3 -36.43 -32.76 -71.46
N THR A 4 -36.72 -33.43 -70.35
CA THR A 4 -37.31 -32.89 -69.15
C THR A 4 -36.16 -32.36 -68.25
N LYS A 5 -36.05 -31.02 -68.09
CA LYS A 5 -35.17 -30.35 -67.11
C LYS A 5 -35.83 -30.43 -65.75
N GLU A 6 -35.22 -31.19 -64.80
CA GLU A 6 -35.59 -31.18 -63.42
C GLU A 6 -35.12 -29.89 -62.78
N LEU A 7 -36.04 -29.10 -62.26
CA LEU A 7 -35.83 -27.93 -61.43
C LEU A 7 -35.54 -28.41 -59.98
N ARG A 8 -34.26 -28.34 -59.55
CA ARG A 8 -33.88 -28.52 -58.15
C ARG A 8 -34.36 -27.32 -57.32
N THR A 9 -35.36 -27.57 -56.51
CA THR A 9 -35.83 -26.61 -55.51
C THR A 9 -34.77 -26.51 -54.40
N VAL A 10 -34.08 -25.35 -54.27
CA VAL A 10 -33.18 -25.05 -53.16
C VAL A 10 -34.05 -24.71 -51.96
N ALA A 11 -34.17 -25.64 -51.03
CA ALA A 11 -34.85 -25.37 -49.76
C ALA A 11 -34.01 -24.37 -48.93
N VAL A 12 -34.47 -23.13 -48.81
CA VAL A 12 -33.95 -22.13 -47.89
C VAL A 12 -34.21 -22.63 -46.47
N ARG A 13 -33.18 -23.09 -45.77
CA ARG A 13 -33.23 -23.43 -44.32
C ARG A 13 -33.51 -22.15 -43.55
N VAL A 14 -34.74 -21.92 -43.12
CA VAL A 14 -35.10 -20.92 -42.14
C VAL A 14 -34.46 -21.32 -40.81
N PRO A 15 -33.61 -20.47 -40.19
CA PRO A 15 -32.99 -20.82 -38.91
C PRO A 15 -34.10 -21.05 -37.86
N PRO A 16 -33.92 -22.02 -36.94
CA PRO A 16 -34.94 -22.29 -35.91
C PRO A 16 -35.17 -21.08 -35.05
N ARG A 17 -36.46 -20.73 -34.85
CA ARG A 17 -36.89 -19.65 -33.95
C ARG A 17 -36.35 -19.98 -32.55
N THR A 18 -35.51 -19.06 -31.98
CA THR A 18 -35.04 -19.17 -30.62
C THR A 18 -36.20 -19.22 -29.63
N THR A 19 -36.22 -20.23 -28.76
CA THR A 19 -37.25 -20.41 -27.74
C THR A 19 -37.21 -19.26 -26.72
N GLY A 20 -38.34 -18.94 -26.06
CA GLY A 20 -38.40 -17.88 -25.05
C GLY A 20 -37.37 -18.07 -23.89
N ALA A 21 -37.00 -19.34 -23.58
CA ALA A 21 -35.97 -19.70 -22.61
C ALA A 21 -34.55 -19.29 -23.11
N GLU A 22 -34.26 -19.50 -24.40
CA GLU A 22 -33.00 -19.12 -25.03
C GLU A 22 -32.80 -17.60 -25.07
N ARG A 23 -33.86 -16.85 -25.34
CA ARG A 23 -33.85 -15.37 -25.30
C ARG A 23 -33.62 -14.83 -23.89
N ARG A 24 -34.25 -15.43 -22.84
CA ARG A 24 -34.03 -15.05 -21.45
C ARG A 24 -32.60 -15.34 -20.98
N SER A 25 -32.04 -16.48 -21.37
CA SER A 25 -30.65 -16.84 -21.07
C SER A 25 -29.67 -15.88 -21.74
N ALA A 26 -29.85 -15.55 -23.02
CA ALA A 26 -28.99 -14.61 -23.73
C ALA A 26 -29.04 -13.20 -23.13
N LYS A 27 -30.24 -12.74 -22.70
CA LYS A 27 -30.42 -11.44 -22.04
C LYS A 27 -29.66 -11.38 -20.71
N ALA A 28 -29.80 -12.39 -19.85
CA ALA A 28 -29.09 -12.45 -18.56
C ALA A 28 -27.58 -12.42 -18.72
N VAL A 29 -27.06 -13.07 -19.75
CA VAL A 29 -25.63 -13.07 -20.08
C VAL A 29 -25.13 -11.70 -20.46
N LEU A 30 -25.88 -11.01 -21.35
CA LEU A 30 -25.53 -9.65 -21.77
C LEU A 30 -25.57 -8.68 -20.59
N GLU A 31 -26.54 -8.82 -19.69
CA GLU A 31 -26.64 -8.01 -18.47
C GLU A 31 -25.43 -8.23 -17.56
N VAL A 32 -25.04 -9.49 -17.28
CA VAL A 32 -23.85 -9.78 -16.46
C VAL A 32 -22.56 -9.25 -17.13
N ALA A 33 -22.41 -9.46 -18.44
CA ALA A 33 -21.27 -8.95 -19.17
C ALA A 33 -21.19 -7.43 -19.16
N ALA A 34 -22.33 -6.74 -19.30
CA ALA A 34 -22.42 -5.28 -19.24
C ALA A 34 -22.08 -4.74 -17.85
N VAL A 35 -22.58 -5.40 -16.79
CA VAL A 35 -22.22 -5.05 -15.40
C VAL A 35 -20.73 -5.26 -15.15
N CYS A 36 -20.14 -6.38 -15.57
CA CYS A 36 -18.69 -6.62 -15.44
C CYS A 36 -17.89 -5.54 -16.21
N ALA A 37 -18.28 -5.23 -17.44
CA ALA A 37 -17.60 -4.22 -18.25
C ALA A 37 -17.70 -2.81 -17.63
N GLY A 38 -18.89 -2.39 -17.20
CA GLY A 38 -19.12 -1.10 -16.56
C GLY A 38 -18.38 -0.96 -15.24
N THR A 39 -18.42 -2.00 -14.41
CA THR A 39 -17.71 -2.05 -13.12
C THR A 39 -16.19 -2.03 -13.32
N GLY A 40 -15.68 -2.79 -14.28
CA GLY A 40 -14.26 -2.79 -14.63
C GLY A 40 -13.80 -1.44 -15.16
N MET A 41 -14.62 -0.78 -15.99
CA MET A 41 -14.33 0.57 -16.49
C MET A 41 -14.31 1.59 -15.36
N ALA A 42 -15.26 1.54 -14.43
CA ALA A 42 -15.27 2.40 -13.25
C ALA A 42 -13.98 2.23 -12.41
N LEU A 43 -13.51 0.99 -12.23
CA LEU A 43 -12.27 0.71 -11.54
C LEU A 43 -11.03 1.25 -12.30
N ILE A 44 -11.01 1.13 -13.63
CA ILE A 44 -9.92 1.65 -14.46
C ILE A 44 -9.86 3.19 -14.36
N VAL A 45 -11.00 3.87 -14.42
CA VAL A 45 -11.08 5.34 -14.28
C VAL A 45 -10.65 5.79 -12.89
N ALA A 46 -11.03 5.04 -11.85
CA ALA A 46 -10.65 5.33 -10.47
C ALA A 46 -9.16 5.08 -10.16
N SER A 47 -8.51 4.17 -10.90
CA SER A 47 -7.16 3.74 -10.58
C SER A 47 -6.08 4.61 -11.21
N ASP A 48 -4.98 4.84 -10.49
CA ASP A 48 -3.75 5.42 -11.00
C ASP A 48 -2.86 4.35 -11.67
N GLY A 49 -1.86 4.78 -12.41
CA GLY A 49 -0.86 3.91 -12.98
C GLY A 49 -0.26 4.43 -14.27
N ALA A 50 0.93 3.95 -14.61
CA ALA A 50 1.57 4.17 -15.89
C ALA A 50 0.68 3.66 -17.05
N ALA A 51 0.89 4.15 -18.27
CA ALA A 51 0.08 3.80 -19.44
C ALA A 51 0.03 2.28 -19.68
N GLY A 52 1.14 1.58 -19.49
CA GLY A 52 1.21 0.11 -19.61
C GLY A 52 0.28 -0.62 -18.64
N TRP A 53 0.19 -0.17 -17.40
CA TRP A 53 -0.71 -0.74 -16.40
C TRP A 53 -2.18 -0.45 -16.67
N ARG A 54 -2.49 0.73 -17.23
CA ARG A 54 -3.85 1.03 -17.70
C ARG A 54 -4.28 0.08 -18.81
N LEU A 55 -3.39 -0.17 -19.78
CA LEU A 55 -3.63 -1.14 -20.86
C LEU A 55 -3.79 -2.57 -20.32
N ALA A 56 -2.96 -3.01 -19.37
CA ALA A 56 -3.07 -4.32 -18.74
C ALA A 56 -4.43 -4.51 -18.03
N ARG A 57 -4.92 -3.47 -17.34
CA ARG A 57 -6.24 -3.49 -16.69
C ARG A 57 -7.39 -3.55 -17.71
N VAL A 58 -7.29 -2.78 -18.79
CA VAL A 58 -8.26 -2.85 -19.90
C VAL A 58 -8.27 -4.26 -20.49
N ALA A 59 -7.10 -4.85 -20.78
CA ALA A 59 -6.99 -6.20 -21.29
C ALA A 59 -7.58 -7.23 -20.31
N GLY A 60 -7.36 -7.08 -19.00
CA GLY A 60 -7.96 -7.90 -17.95
C GLY A 60 -9.50 -7.84 -17.96
N VAL A 61 -10.08 -6.63 -18.01
CA VAL A 61 -11.55 -6.45 -18.10
C VAL A 61 -12.10 -7.09 -19.39
N VAL A 62 -11.47 -6.85 -20.53
CA VAL A 62 -11.85 -7.45 -21.82
C VAL A 62 -11.80 -8.97 -21.73
N THR A 63 -10.75 -9.56 -21.15
CA THR A 63 -10.61 -11.00 -20.97
C THR A 63 -11.74 -11.57 -20.12
N VAL A 64 -12.10 -10.92 -19.01
CA VAL A 64 -13.24 -11.34 -18.17
C VAL A 64 -14.55 -11.25 -18.93
N VAL A 65 -14.81 -10.16 -19.65
CA VAL A 65 -16.04 -10.01 -20.47
C VAL A 65 -16.12 -11.08 -21.55
N LEU A 66 -15.03 -11.34 -22.28
CA LEU A 66 -14.97 -12.41 -23.28
C LEU A 66 -15.14 -13.81 -22.65
N GLY A 67 -14.57 -14.03 -21.45
CA GLY A 67 -14.77 -15.26 -20.68
C GLY A 67 -16.24 -15.45 -20.28
N VAL A 68 -16.91 -14.43 -19.77
CA VAL A 68 -18.35 -14.43 -19.46
C VAL A 68 -19.16 -14.72 -20.70
N LEU A 69 -18.88 -14.06 -21.84
CA LEU A 69 -19.56 -14.31 -23.12
C LEU A 69 -19.30 -15.74 -23.66
N SER A 70 -18.10 -16.30 -23.47
CA SER A 70 -17.75 -17.67 -23.86
C SER A 70 -18.49 -18.71 -23.01
N LEU A 71 -18.53 -18.53 -21.68
CA LEU A 71 -19.29 -19.38 -20.76
C LEU A 71 -20.79 -19.37 -21.08
N SER A 72 -21.30 -18.24 -21.57
CA SER A 72 -22.69 -18.12 -21.99
C SER A 72 -23.06 -19.01 -23.19
N ARG A 73 -22.12 -19.17 -24.13
CA ARG A 73 -22.31 -20.07 -25.28
C ARG A 73 -22.50 -21.51 -24.84
N ARG A 74 -21.97 -21.89 -23.66
CA ARG A 74 -22.18 -23.20 -23.04
C ARG A 74 -23.48 -23.30 -22.24
N ARG A 75 -24.32 -22.25 -22.22
CA ARG A 75 -25.63 -22.17 -21.54
C ARG A 75 -25.59 -22.54 -20.04
N SER A 76 -24.46 -22.35 -19.36
CA SER A 76 -24.30 -22.68 -17.96
C SER A 76 -24.57 -21.45 -17.06
N ILE A 77 -25.76 -21.34 -16.50
CA ILE A 77 -26.11 -20.29 -15.53
C ILE A 77 -25.18 -20.38 -14.30
N THR A 78 -24.82 -21.60 -13.88
CA THR A 78 -23.89 -21.82 -12.77
C THR A 78 -22.50 -21.30 -13.10
N GLY A 79 -22.00 -21.51 -14.32
CA GLY A 79 -20.71 -20.98 -14.75
C GLY A 79 -20.68 -19.45 -14.75
N LEU A 80 -21.76 -18.81 -15.18
CA LEU A 80 -21.91 -17.35 -15.13
C LEU A 80 -21.96 -16.81 -13.68
N ALA A 81 -22.68 -17.51 -12.80
CA ALA A 81 -22.78 -17.15 -11.41
C ALA A 81 -21.40 -17.22 -10.71
N VAL A 82 -20.63 -18.28 -10.97
CA VAL A 82 -19.26 -18.43 -10.44
C VAL A 82 -18.35 -17.35 -11.02
N ALA A 83 -18.38 -17.08 -12.31
CA ALA A 83 -17.57 -16.03 -12.94
C ALA A 83 -17.90 -14.64 -12.37
N GLY A 84 -19.18 -14.32 -12.17
CA GLY A 84 -19.62 -13.09 -11.53
C GLY A 84 -19.14 -12.97 -10.08
N ALA A 85 -19.21 -14.08 -9.31
CA ALA A 85 -18.71 -14.11 -7.94
C ALA A 85 -17.18 -13.89 -7.88
N LEU A 86 -16.41 -14.56 -8.73
CA LEU A 86 -14.96 -14.40 -8.80
C LEU A 86 -14.55 -12.99 -9.22
N PHE A 87 -15.25 -12.39 -10.18
CA PHE A 87 -15.02 -11.00 -10.58
C PHE A 87 -15.34 -10.05 -9.44
N GLY A 88 -16.48 -10.24 -8.77
CA GLY A 88 -16.88 -9.45 -7.61
C GLY A 88 -15.89 -9.56 -6.45
N LEU A 89 -15.32 -10.75 -6.23
CA LEU A 89 -14.30 -11.01 -5.22
C LEU A 89 -13.02 -10.16 -5.39
N VAL A 90 -12.69 -9.80 -6.62
CA VAL A 90 -11.53 -8.96 -6.95
C VAL A 90 -11.91 -7.47 -6.99
N VAL A 91 -13.02 -7.15 -7.66
CA VAL A 91 -13.38 -5.76 -7.93
C VAL A 91 -13.94 -5.04 -6.71
N ALA A 92 -14.67 -5.74 -5.84
CA ALA A 92 -15.19 -5.13 -4.62
C ALA A 92 -14.08 -4.58 -3.70
N PRO A 93 -13.08 -5.38 -3.30
CA PRO A 93 -11.98 -4.89 -2.46
C PRO A 93 -11.10 -3.87 -3.19
N ALA A 94 -10.83 -4.03 -4.48
CA ALA A 94 -10.06 -3.06 -5.26
C ALA A 94 -10.77 -1.71 -5.35
N GLY A 95 -12.06 -1.71 -5.66
CA GLY A 95 -12.88 -0.50 -5.70
C GLY A 95 -12.96 0.20 -4.34
N GLY A 96 -13.16 -0.57 -3.26
CA GLY A 96 -13.19 -0.06 -1.90
C GLY A 96 -11.86 0.56 -1.48
N ALA A 97 -10.74 -0.08 -1.80
CA ALA A 97 -9.39 0.39 -1.50
C ALA A 97 -9.03 1.72 -2.19
N ILE A 98 -9.65 2.04 -3.33
CA ILE A 98 -9.48 3.32 -4.02
C ILE A 98 -10.55 4.33 -3.59
N GLY A 99 -11.82 3.90 -3.59
CA GLY A 99 -12.97 4.79 -3.46
C GLY A 99 -13.09 5.42 -2.08
N PHE A 100 -13.03 4.62 -1.00
CA PHE A 100 -13.22 5.13 0.35
C PHE A 100 -12.09 6.05 0.82
N PRO A 101 -10.79 5.72 0.64
CA PRO A 101 -9.72 6.65 0.98
C PRO A 101 -9.75 7.94 0.16
N SER A 102 -10.12 7.87 -1.11
CA SER A 102 -10.27 9.06 -1.95
C SER A 102 -11.41 9.94 -1.45
N LEU A 103 -12.57 9.35 -1.15
CA LEU A 103 -13.74 10.07 -0.65
C LEU A 103 -13.43 10.77 0.68
N SER A 104 -12.78 10.09 1.62
CA SER A 104 -12.46 10.64 2.94
C SER A 104 -11.42 11.76 2.91
N ARG A 105 -10.47 11.75 1.96
CA ARG A 105 -9.37 12.73 1.89
C ARG A 105 -9.60 13.88 0.95
N THR A 106 -10.24 13.61 -0.19
CA THR A 106 -10.40 14.60 -1.27
C THR A 106 -11.87 14.93 -1.59
N GLY A 107 -12.83 14.29 -0.90
CA GLY A 107 -14.25 14.42 -1.18
C GLY A 107 -14.67 13.71 -2.47
N TRP A 108 -15.86 14.06 -2.98
CA TRP A 108 -16.39 13.48 -4.21
C TRP A 108 -15.56 13.89 -5.43
N SER A 109 -15.10 12.88 -6.17
CA SER A 109 -14.35 13.01 -7.42
C SER A 109 -14.64 11.81 -8.33
N LEU A 110 -14.25 11.86 -9.60
CA LEU A 110 -14.37 10.70 -10.50
C LEU A 110 -13.67 9.46 -9.94
N ARG A 111 -12.53 9.66 -9.26
CA ARG A 111 -11.79 8.60 -8.59
C ARG A 111 -12.58 8.01 -7.42
N ALA A 112 -13.08 8.84 -6.51
CA ALA A 112 -13.88 8.41 -5.37
C ALA A 112 -15.17 7.72 -5.83
N GLY A 113 -15.94 8.37 -6.72
CA GLY A 113 -17.20 7.84 -7.24
C GLY A 113 -17.02 6.53 -8.02
N GLY A 114 -16.03 6.48 -8.91
CA GLY A 114 -15.70 5.25 -9.67
C GLY A 114 -15.30 4.10 -8.78
N GLY A 115 -14.45 4.34 -7.78
CA GLY A 115 -14.04 3.32 -6.80
C GLY A 115 -15.20 2.81 -5.95
N VAL A 116 -16.03 3.71 -5.41
CA VAL A 116 -17.23 3.32 -4.62
C VAL A 116 -18.23 2.54 -5.49
N LEU A 117 -18.50 3.00 -6.72
CA LEU A 117 -19.37 2.28 -7.64
C LEU A 117 -18.85 0.87 -7.94
N ALA A 118 -17.55 0.74 -8.22
CA ALA A 118 -16.91 -0.56 -8.46
C ALA A 118 -17.02 -1.46 -7.22
N ALA A 119 -16.82 -0.93 -6.01
CA ALA A 119 -16.97 -1.69 -4.77
C ALA A 119 -18.38 -2.22 -4.60
N LEU A 120 -19.39 -1.37 -4.73
CA LEU A 120 -20.81 -1.76 -4.57
C LEU A 120 -21.26 -2.77 -5.64
N ALA A 121 -20.93 -2.53 -6.91
CA ALA A 121 -21.26 -3.45 -7.98
C ALA A 121 -20.54 -4.82 -7.81
N GLY A 122 -19.26 -4.79 -7.39
CA GLY A 122 -18.50 -5.99 -7.08
C GLY A 122 -19.11 -6.80 -5.93
N LEU A 123 -19.57 -6.15 -4.87
CA LEU A 123 -20.28 -6.80 -3.75
C LEU A 123 -21.59 -7.45 -4.21
N VAL A 124 -22.36 -6.76 -5.05
CA VAL A 124 -23.60 -7.33 -5.63
C VAL A 124 -23.28 -8.55 -6.48
N LEU A 125 -22.28 -8.49 -7.36
CA LEU A 125 -21.85 -9.62 -8.18
C LEU A 125 -21.38 -10.80 -7.33
N LEU A 126 -20.61 -10.56 -6.27
CA LEU A 126 -20.18 -11.59 -5.32
C LEU A 126 -21.36 -12.24 -4.61
N ALA A 127 -22.28 -11.45 -4.06
CA ALA A 127 -23.43 -11.96 -3.31
C ALA A 127 -24.41 -12.74 -4.22
N VAL A 128 -24.79 -12.15 -5.37
CA VAL A 128 -25.70 -12.80 -6.32
C VAL A 128 -25.06 -14.03 -6.93
N GLY A 129 -23.81 -13.93 -7.37
CA GLY A 129 -23.06 -15.03 -7.96
C GLY A 129 -22.90 -16.19 -6.98
N THR A 130 -22.50 -15.94 -5.73
CA THR A 130 -22.38 -16.96 -4.69
C THR A 130 -23.74 -17.64 -4.40
N THR A 131 -24.80 -16.85 -4.29
CA THR A 131 -26.15 -17.35 -4.02
C THR A 131 -26.65 -18.25 -5.14
N LEU A 132 -26.50 -17.84 -6.40
CA LEU A 132 -26.92 -18.62 -7.58
C LEU A 132 -26.09 -19.88 -7.74
N ALA A 133 -24.77 -19.80 -7.54
CA ALA A 133 -23.88 -20.96 -7.55
C ALA A 133 -24.23 -21.97 -6.44
N ALA A 134 -24.51 -21.49 -5.22
CA ALA A 134 -24.91 -22.34 -4.10
C ALA A 134 -26.26 -23.04 -4.35
N ARG A 135 -27.23 -22.34 -4.97
CA ARG A 135 -28.53 -22.94 -5.33
C ARG A 135 -28.43 -24.05 -6.38
N ALA A 136 -27.41 -24.02 -7.22
CA ALA A 136 -27.17 -25.06 -8.20
C ALA A 136 -26.56 -26.35 -7.61
N VAL A 137 -26.09 -26.30 -6.35
CA VAL A 137 -25.51 -27.45 -5.64
C VAL A 137 -26.59 -28.15 -4.80
N PRO A 138 -26.82 -29.47 -4.97
CA PRO A 138 -27.86 -30.20 -4.24
C PRO A 138 -27.47 -30.44 -2.77
N GLY A 139 -28.52 -30.52 -1.93
CA GLY A 139 -28.42 -30.93 -0.54
C GLY A 139 -27.67 -29.92 0.35
N TRP A 140 -27.05 -30.44 1.42
CA TRP A 140 -26.38 -29.65 2.44
C TRP A 140 -25.12 -28.89 1.91
N ARG A 141 -24.51 -29.35 0.82
CA ARG A 141 -23.31 -28.72 0.20
C ARG A 141 -23.54 -27.26 -0.21
N ARG A 142 -24.79 -26.85 -0.43
CA ARG A 142 -25.14 -25.43 -0.68
C ARG A 142 -24.74 -24.50 0.46
N LEU A 143 -24.68 -25.03 1.69
CA LEU A 143 -24.27 -24.26 2.89
C LEU A 143 -22.78 -23.91 2.86
N LEU A 144 -21.95 -24.59 2.05
CA LEU A 144 -20.55 -24.29 1.86
C LEU A 144 -20.30 -23.01 1.04
N GLY A 145 -21.32 -22.46 0.36
CA GLY A 145 -21.18 -21.25 -0.47
C GLY A 145 -20.71 -20.04 0.36
N VAL A 146 -21.25 -19.80 1.54
CA VAL A 146 -20.85 -18.69 2.41
C VAL A 146 -19.43 -18.89 2.98
N PRO A 147 -19.08 -20.03 3.60
CA PRO A 147 -17.71 -20.29 4.02
C PRO A 147 -16.67 -20.14 2.87
N ALA A 148 -16.99 -20.64 1.69
CA ALA A 148 -16.11 -20.51 0.53
C ALA A 148 -15.92 -19.04 0.09
N ALA A 149 -17.00 -18.23 0.12
CA ALA A 149 -16.90 -16.81 -0.17
C ALA A 149 -16.07 -16.06 0.89
N LEU A 150 -16.22 -16.37 2.17
CA LEU A 150 -15.43 -15.80 3.26
C LEU A 150 -13.94 -16.19 3.15
N LEU A 151 -13.65 -17.46 2.85
CA LEU A 151 -12.28 -17.91 2.60
C LEU A 151 -11.69 -17.19 1.38
N GLY A 152 -12.44 -17.07 0.29
CA GLY A 152 -12.02 -16.31 -0.88
C GLY A 152 -11.76 -14.84 -0.56
N ALA A 153 -12.63 -14.20 0.25
CA ALA A 153 -12.43 -12.82 0.70
C ALA A 153 -11.14 -12.66 1.52
N TYR A 154 -10.80 -13.63 2.36
CA TYR A 154 -9.56 -13.63 3.13
C TYR A 154 -8.32 -13.89 2.25
N VAL A 155 -8.35 -14.94 1.41
CA VAL A 155 -7.17 -15.38 0.65
C VAL A 155 -6.92 -14.54 -0.60
N VAL A 156 -7.95 -13.96 -1.22
CA VAL A 156 -7.85 -13.18 -2.45
C VAL A 156 -8.28 -11.73 -2.23
N GLY A 157 -9.43 -11.51 -1.62
CA GLY A 157 -10.00 -10.18 -1.44
C GLY A 157 -9.13 -9.27 -0.58
N MET A 158 -8.60 -9.77 0.54
CA MET A 158 -7.73 -8.99 1.43
C MET A 158 -6.39 -8.63 0.75
N PRO A 159 -5.64 -9.56 0.12
CA PRO A 159 -4.46 -9.21 -0.67
C PRO A 159 -4.72 -8.17 -1.75
N VAL A 160 -5.83 -8.31 -2.49
CA VAL A 160 -6.23 -7.31 -3.51
C VAL A 160 -6.47 -5.95 -2.88
N ALA A 161 -7.24 -5.90 -1.77
CA ALA A 161 -7.52 -4.64 -1.08
C ALA A 161 -6.24 -3.94 -0.62
N VAL A 162 -5.34 -4.67 0.06
CA VAL A 162 -4.10 -4.12 0.61
C VAL A 162 -3.14 -3.70 -0.51
N ALA A 163 -2.94 -4.53 -1.53
CA ALA A 163 -2.06 -4.21 -2.66
C ALA A 163 -2.56 -2.99 -3.44
N VAL A 164 -3.87 -2.91 -3.70
CA VAL A 164 -4.48 -1.76 -4.40
C VAL A 164 -4.42 -0.50 -3.53
N PHE A 165 -4.73 -0.60 -2.23
CA PHE A 165 -4.61 0.52 -1.29
C PHE A 165 -3.17 1.04 -1.22
N ALA A 166 -2.19 0.15 -1.15
CA ALA A 166 -0.78 0.50 -1.08
C ALA A 166 -0.26 1.19 -2.35
N THR A 167 -0.77 0.81 -3.52
CA THR A 167 -0.28 1.30 -4.82
C THR A 167 -1.13 2.39 -5.47
N ASN A 168 -2.34 2.64 -4.94
CA ASN A 168 -3.26 3.68 -5.42
C ASN A 168 -3.56 4.70 -4.32
N VAL A 169 -2.50 5.26 -3.76
CA VAL A 169 -2.58 6.19 -2.63
C VAL A 169 -3.33 7.46 -3.02
N ALA A 170 -4.42 7.77 -2.31
CA ALA A 170 -5.07 9.07 -2.42
C ALA A 170 -4.15 10.11 -1.77
N ARG A 171 -3.88 11.21 -2.49
CA ARG A 171 -3.04 12.30 -1.97
C ARG A 171 -3.65 12.84 -0.68
N THR A 172 -2.94 12.73 0.42
CA THR A 172 -3.32 13.37 1.68
C THR A 172 -2.93 14.84 1.60
N PRO A 173 -3.86 15.78 1.80
CA PRO A 173 -3.53 17.20 1.84
C PRO A 173 -2.57 17.50 3.00
N LEU A 174 -1.68 18.47 2.79
CA LEU A 174 -0.84 18.98 3.87
C LEU A 174 -1.73 19.61 4.94
N GLY A 175 -1.47 19.33 6.21
CA GLY A 175 -2.14 19.96 7.34
C GLY A 175 -1.88 21.47 7.40
N SER A 176 -2.69 22.18 8.15
CA SER A 176 -2.58 23.64 8.30
C SER A 176 -1.45 24.08 9.23
N GLU A 177 -1.04 23.22 10.17
CA GLU A 177 0.03 23.50 11.12
C GLU A 177 1.40 23.42 10.46
N THR A 178 2.31 24.30 10.90
CA THR A 178 3.68 24.45 10.42
C THR A 178 4.66 24.45 11.59
N PRO A 179 5.98 24.41 11.38
CA PRO A 179 6.94 24.56 12.48
C PRO A 179 6.77 25.87 13.30
N ALA A 180 6.23 26.94 12.69
CA ALA A 180 5.95 28.19 13.40
C ALA A 180 4.92 28.02 14.51
N ASP A 181 3.96 27.11 14.37
CA ASP A 181 2.96 26.79 15.40
C ASP A 181 3.58 26.08 16.63
N ARG A 182 4.84 25.66 16.49
CA ARG A 182 5.69 25.13 17.59
C ARG A 182 6.78 26.14 18.02
N GLY A 183 6.68 27.40 17.58
CA GLY A 183 7.64 28.43 17.88
C GLY A 183 9.00 28.32 17.19
N LEU A 184 9.06 27.54 16.09
CA LEU A 184 10.30 27.27 15.35
C LEU A 184 10.39 28.17 14.13
N ALA A 185 11.55 28.83 13.94
CA ALA A 185 11.89 29.45 12.67
C ALA A 185 12.20 28.35 11.64
N PHE A 186 11.66 28.46 10.44
CA PHE A 186 11.88 27.48 9.38
C PHE A 186 11.90 28.13 8.00
N ALA A 187 12.36 27.38 7.02
CA ALA A 187 12.28 27.71 5.60
C ALA A 187 11.62 26.57 4.82
N ASP A 188 10.92 26.89 3.74
CA ASP A 188 10.48 25.88 2.80
C ASP A 188 11.69 25.19 2.16
N ALA A 189 11.63 23.86 2.03
CA ALA A 189 12.63 23.03 1.41
C ALA A 189 12.05 22.37 0.16
N SER A 190 12.88 22.30 -0.89
CA SER A 190 12.56 21.59 -2.12
C SER A 190 13.82 20.90 -2.62
N PHE A 191 13.74 19.61 -2.94
CA PHE A 191 14.86 18.82 -3.45
C PHE A 191 14.36 17.71 -4.37
N VAL A 192 15.25 17.16 -5.18
CA VAL A 192 14.88 16.24 -6.24
C VAL A 192 15.53 14.88 -5.99
N THR A 193 14.75 13.81 -6.12
CA THR A 193 15.22 12.43 -6.02
C THR A 193 16.03 12.03 -7.26
N SER A 194 16.77 10.93 -7.18
CA SER A 194 17.58 10.41 -8.31
C SER A 194 16.74 10.05 -9.53
N ASP A 195 15.47 9.70 -9.34
CA ASP A 195 14.50 9.41 -10.39
C ASP A 195 13.69 10.63 -10.84
N GLY A 196 14.07 11.86 -10.42
CA GLY A 196 13.54 13.12 -10.91
C GLY A 196 12.26 13.60 -10.23
N VAL A 197 11.85 13.03 -9.10
CA VAL A 197 10.68 13.48 -8.33
C VAL A 197 11.07 14.65 -7.45
N THR A 198 10.33 15.76 -7.53
CA THR A 198 10.50 16.90 -6.63
C THR A 198 9.76 16.64 -5.32
N LEU A 199 10.49 16.65 -4.21
CA LEU A 199 9.95 16.55 -2.85
C LEU A 199 9.89 17.94 -2.20
N SER A 200 8.88 18.14 -1.36
CA SER A 200 8.61 19.38 -0.64
C SER A 200 8.74 19.15 0.86
N GLY A 201 9.40 20.04 1.56
CA GLY A 201 9.67 19.93 2.99
C GLY A 201 9.67 21.27 3.71
N TRP A 202 10.01 21.21 5.00
CA TRP A 202 10.37 22.33 5.85
C TRP A 202 11.72 22.04 6.51
N TYR A 203 12.58 23.03 6.53
CA TYR A 203 13.87 22.95 7.19
C TYR A 203 13.93 23.92 8.37
N VAL A 204 14.18 23.40 9.57
CA VAL A 204 14.52 24.14 10.77
C VAL A 204 16.05 24.16 10.89
N PRO A 205 16.71 25.35 10.97
CA PRO A 205 18.17 25.44 10.99
C PRO A 205 18.83 24.80 12.21
N SER A 206 20.02 24.21 12.00
CA SER A 206 20.82 23.62 13.06
C SER A 206 21.58 24.65 13.88
N THR A 207 21.67 24.42 15.20
CA THR A 207 22.57 25.17 16.10
C THR A 207 23.68 24.31 16.68
N ASN A 208 23.57 22.97 16.57
CA ASN A 208 24.56 21.99 17.05
C ASN A 208 25.36 21.29 15.92
N ARG A 209 25.12 21.72 14.67
CA ARG A 209 25.75 21.21 13.43
C ARG A 209 25.39 19.75 13.08
N ALA A 210 24.41 19.13 13.75
CA ALA A 210 23.86 17.84 13.31
C ALA A 210 22.53 18.06 12.60
N GLY A 211 22.24 17.22 11.61
CA GLY A 211 20.99 17.22 10.85
C GLY A 211 20.17 15.95 11.09
N VAL A 212 18.85 16.07 11.17
CA VAL A 212 17.95 14.93 11.32
C VAL A 212 16.83 15.03 10.28
N VAL A 213 16.67 14.00 9.49
CA VAL A 213 15.50 13.82 8.62
C VAL A 213 14.37 13.26 9.46
N VAL A 214 13.20 13.90 9.44
CA VAL A 214 12.00 13.38 10.13
C VAL A 214 10.98 12.95 9.11
N ALA A 215 10.69 11.64 9.07
CA ALA A 215 9.81 10.99 8.10
C ALA A 215 8.48 10.57 8.73
N HIS A 216 7.40 10.89 8.06
CA HIS A 216 6.03 10.57 8.49
C HIS A 216 5.59 9.16 8.07
N GLY A 217 4.50 8.66 8.67
CA GLY A 217 3.90 7.37 8.35
C GLY A 217 3.12 7.34 7.03
N ALA A 218 2.66 6.14 6.65
CA ALA A 218 1.86 5.93 5.45
C ALA A 218 0.61 6.80 5.41
N SER A 219 0.27 7.30 4.22
CA SER A 219 -0.95 8.11 4.00
C SER A 219 -1.05 9.38 4.85
N SER A 220 0.07 9.90 5.32
CA SER A 220 0.23 11.06 6.19
C SER A 220 1.03 12.17 5.49
N THR A 221 1.40 13.22 6.19
CA THR A 221 2.23 14.33 5.68
C THR A 221 3.17 14.82 6.78
N ARG A 222 4.15 15.64 6.40
CA ARG A 222 5.12 16.24 7.33
C ARG A 222 4.51 16.99 8.51
N SER A 223 3.27 17.46 8.41
CA SER A 223 2.58 18.13 9.51
C SER A 223 2.25 17.23 10.71
N THR A 224 2.23 15.89 10.51
CA THR A 224 1.91 14.93 11.59
C THR A 224 3.11 14.61 12.49
N VAL A 225 4.31 15.04 12.11
CA VAL A 225 5.55 14.80 12.87
C VAL A 225 6.17 16.09 13.41
N LEU A 226 5.36 17.16 13.53
CA LEU A 226 5.79 18.46 14.05
C LEU A 226 6.22 18.41 15.51
N ASP A 227 5.60 17.58 16.35
CA ASP A 227 5.94 17.47 17.76
C ASP A 227 7.31 16.82 17.94
N GLN A 228 7.62 15.76 17.20
CA GLN A 228 8.94 15.13 17.16
C GLN A 228 10.01 16.10 16.67
N ALA A 229 9.70 16.84 15.59
CA ALA A 229 10.59 17.87 15.06
C ALA A 229 10.85 18.99 16.07
N ALA A 230 9.83 19.41 16.83
CA ALA A 230 9.98 20.44 17.85
C ALA A 230 10.90 19.99 19.01
N VAL A 231 10.79 18.72 19.43
CA VAL A 231 11.73 18.17 20.42
C VAL A 231 13.16 18.25 19.89
N LEU A 232 13.42 17.73 18.69
CA LEU A 232 14.76 17.71 18.10
C LEU A 232 15.33 19.12 17.88
N ALA A 233 14.52 20.05 17.40
CA ALA A 233 14.94 21.44 17.18
C ALA A 233 15.32 22.14 18.49
N ARG A 234 14.60 21.89 19.61
CA ARG A 234 14.98 22.42 20.93
C ARG A 234 16.35 21.94 21.41
N HIS A 235 16.79 20.75 20.97
CA HIS A 235 18.12 20.21 21.22
C HIS A 235 19.18 20.66 20.20
N GLY A 236 18.81 21.61 19.32
CA GLY A 236 19.74 22.26 18.40
C GLY A 236 19.96 21.52 17.08
N TYR A 237 19.30 20.39 16.84
CA TYR A 237 19.39 19.71 15.56
C TYR A 237 18.78 20.53 14.43
N GLY A 238 19.43 20.54 13.27
CA GLY A 238 18.77 20.93 12.03
C GLY A 238 17.77 19.86 11.65
N VAL A 239 16.50 20.24 11.43
CA VAL A 239 15.43 19.27 11.21
C VAL A 239 14.83 19.46 9.81
N LEU A 240 14.88 18.43 9.00
CA LEU A 240 14.20 18.38 7.71
C LEU A 240 12.97 17.48 7.81
N LEU A 241 11.79 18.09 7.75
CA LEU A 241 10.52 17.39 7.58
C LEU A 241 10.13 17.45 6.10
N PHE A 242 9.75 16.35 5.50
CA PHE A 242 9.32 16.35 4.10
C PHE A 242 8.07 15.50 3.89
N ASP A 243 7.30 15.79 2.85
CA ASP A 243 6.23 14.91 2.40
C ASP A 243 6.83 13.84 1.50
N ALA A 244 6.60 12.57 1.79
CA ALA A 244 6.94 11.47 0.89
C ALA A 244 6.25 11.67 -0.47
N ARG A 245 6.82 11.11 -1.53
CA ARG A 245 6.28 11.26 -2.89
C ARG A 245 4.79 10.95 -2.97
N GLY A 246 4.05 11.72 -3.74
CA GLY A 246 2.60 11.57 -3.93
C GLY A 246 1.74 12.07 -2.77
N LEU A 247 2.33 12.60 -1.69
CA LEU A 247 1.62 13.13 -0.52
C LEU A 247 1.88 14.63 -0.35
N GLY A 248 1.07 15.30 0.45
CA GLY A 248 1.18 16.73 0.73
C GLY A 248 1.41 17.57 -0.51
N ARG A 249 2.58 18.25 -0.57
CA ARG A 249 3.01 19.08 -1.69
C ARG A 249 4.08 18.42 -2.58
N SER A 250 4.53 17.21 -2.25
CA SER A 250 5.53 16.48 -3.05
C SER A 250 4.95 15.96 -4.36
N GLY A 251 5.79 15.88 -5.37
CA GLY A 251 5.48 15.29 -6.67
C GLY A 251 5.38 13.76 -6.63
N GLY A 252 5.29 13.14 -7.80
CA GLY A 252 5.29 11.70 -7.94
C GLY A 252 4.01 11.00 -7.50
N ARG A 253 4.11 9.69 -7.27
CA ARG A 253 3.03 8.80 -6.86
C ARG A 253 3.38 8.15 -5.52
N GLY A 254 2.43 8.20 -4.57
CA GLY A 254 2.59 7.57 -3.27
C GLY A 254 2.53 6.05 -3.32
N MET A 255 3.23 5.41 -2.38
CA MET A 255 3.13 3.98 -2.11
C MET A 255 3.20 3.73 -0.60
N ASN A 256 2.13 3.17 -0.05
CA ASN A 256 1.97 2.99 1.40
C ASN A 256 2.80 1.82 2.00
N LEU A 257 3.61 1.13 1.19
CA LEU A 257 4.60 0.14 1.67
C LEU A 257 6.02 0.71 1.70
N GLY A 258 6.21 2.01 1.45
CA GLY A 258 7.50 2.67 1.55
C GLY A 258 8.56 2.20 0.55
N TRP A 259 8.18 1.62 -0.60
CA TRP A 259 9.16 1.04 -1.54
C TRP A 259 10.00 2.09 -2.31
N TYR A 260 9.54 3.34 -2.33
CA TYR A 260 10.32 4.45 -2.84
C TYR A 260 11.16 5.16 -1.77
N GLY A 261 11.04 4.73 -0.51
CA GLY A 261 11.58 5.46 0.63
C GLY A 261 13.10 5.59 0.62
N ASP A 262 13.82 4.59 0.08
CA ASP A 262 15.28 4.65 0.01
C ASP A 262 15.77 5.82 -0.86
N GLU A 263 15.08 6.08 -2.00
CA GLU A 263 15.39 7.21 -2.89
C GLU A 263 14.94 8.54 -2.29
N ASP A 264 13.76 8.60 -1.67
CA ASP A 264 13.25 9.81 -1.04
C ASP A 264 14.14 10.24 0.14
N MET A 265 14.53 9.29 0.98
CA MET A 265 15.44 9.53 2.12
C MET A 265 16.85 9.92 1.67
N ALA A 266 17.40 9.27 0.62
CA ALA A 266 18.72 9.62 0.09
C ALA A 266 18.74 11.07 -0.44
N ALA A 267 17.66 11.53 -1.07
CA ALA A 267 17.52 12.92 -1.51
C ALA A 267 17.38 13.88 -0.31
N ALA A 268 16.65 13.50 0.74
CA ALA A 268 16.54 14.28 1.97
C ALA A 268 17.88 14.41 2.71
N VAL A 269 18.66 13.33 2.79
CA VAL A 269 20.04 13.32 3.32
C VAL A 269 20.93 14.24 2.49
N GLY A 270 20.85 14.17 1.15
CA GLY A 270 21.59 15.06 0.26
C GLY A 270 21.23 16.55 0.43
N TYR A 271 19.97 16.86 0.72
CA TYR A 271 19.57 18.22 1.06
C TYR A 271 20.23 18.72 2.35
N LEU A 272 20.26 17.88 3.41
CA LEU A 272 20.93 18.22 4.68
C LEU A 272 22.44 18.35 4.53
N GLU A 273 23.07 17.48 3.75
CA GLU A 273 24.51 17.52 3.44
C GLU A 273 24.92 18.84 2.78
N GLY A 274 24.05 19.42 1.96
CA GLY A 274 24.26 20.72 1.32
C GLY A 274 24.04 21.93 2.23
N ARG A 275 23.64 21.76 3.50
CA ARG A 275 23.39 22.89 4.42
C ARG A 275 24.66 23.37 5.10
N PRO A 276 24.92 24.71 5.10
CA PRO A 276 26.13 25.27 5.72
C PRO A 276 26.17 25.11 7.24
N ASP A 277 25.03 24.90 7.86
CA ASP A 277 24.84 24.72 9.31
C ASP A 277 24.78 23.25 9.74
N VAL A 278 25.02 22.29 8.82
CA VAL A 278 25.06 20.84 9.10
C VAL A 278 26.42 20.26 8.67
N ASP A 279 27.01 19.45 9.52
CA ASP A 279 28.19 18.65 9.16
C ASP A 279 27.75 17.38 8.42
N PRO A 280 28.26 17.09 7.21
CA PRO A 280 27.86 15.94 6.42
C PRO A 280 27.97 14.58 7.13
N GLY A 281 28.94 14.44 8.05
CA GLY A 281 29.12 13.23 8.86
C GLY A 281 28.22 13.13 10.09
N ARG A 282 27.24 14.05 10.27
CA ARG A 282 26.37 14.15 11.45
C ARG A 282 24.89 14.18 11.08
N ILE A 283 24.49 13.30 10.15
CA ILE A 283 23.11 13.20 9.68
C ILE A 283 22.48 11.91 10.19
N GLY A 284 21.34 12.06 10.87
CA GLY A 284 20.49 10.97 11.34
C GLY A 284 19.09 11.02 10.76
N ALA A 285 18.27 10.02 11.07
CA ALA A 285 16.85 10.01 10.75
C ALA A 285 16.00 9.57 11.94
N VAL A 286 14.81 10.16 12.03
CA VAL A 286 13.73 9.74 12.93
C VAL A 286 12.49 9.48 12.08
N GLY A 287 11.97 8.26 12.08
CA GLY A 287 10.84 7.88 11.24
C GLY A 287 9.71 7.23 12.02
N MET A 288 8.49 7.56 11.61
CA MET A 288 7.26 7.03 12.19
C MET A 288 6.64 6.00 11.25
N SER A 289 6.36 4.76 11.73
CA SER A 289 5.72 3.72 10.94
C SER A 289 6.49 3.47 9.62
N MET A 290 5.84 3.63 8.45
CA MET A 290 6.47 3.56 7.14
C MET A 290 7.75 4.42 7.06
N GLY A 291 7.75 5.64 7.60
CA GLY A 291 8.94 6.50 7.61
C GLY A 291 10.10 5.91 8.42
N GLY A 292 9.83 5.12 9.47
CA GLY A 292 10.83 4.38 10.21
C GLY A 292 11.41 3.21 9.41
N GLU A 293 10.55 2.52 8.67
CA GLU A 293 10.96 1.44 7.75
C GLU A 293 11.82 1.98 6.59
N GLU A 294 11.44 3.13 6.04
CA GLU A 294 12.18 3.85 5.00
C GLU A 294 13.56 4.31 5.53
N ALA A 295 13.62 4.83 6.76
CA ALA A 295 14.87 5.26 7.36
C ALA A 295 15.86 4.08 7.59
N ILE A 296 15.37 2.94 8.07
CA ILE A 296 16.18 1.72 8.21
C ILE A 296 16.68 1.24 6.82
N GLY A 297 15.80 1.25 5.83
CA GLY A 297 16.15 0.86 4.46
C GLY A 297 17.21 1.76 3.85
N ALA A 298 17.01 3.06 3.95
CA ALA A 298 17.95 4.05 3.47
C ALA A 298 19.32 3.93 4.16
N MET A 299 19.37 3.67 5.48
CA MET A 299 20.62 3.45 6.19
C MET A 299 21.40 2.26 5.60
N GLY A 300 20.72 1.20 5.19
CA GLY A 300 21.36 0.06 4.54
C GLY A 300 21.99 0.40 3.19
N ALA A 301 21.46 1.38 2.47
CA ALA A 301 21.87 1.78 1.12
C ALA A 301 22.78 3.02 1.09
N ASP A 302 22.62 3.95 2.04
CA ASP A 302 23.29 5.25 2.06
C ASP A 302 24.24 5.38 3.27
N PRO A 303 25.57 5.39 3.06
CA PRO A 303 26.53 5.49 4.16
C PRO A 303 26.56 6.87 4.85
N ARG A 304 25.93 7.90 4.31
CA ARG A 304 25.85 9.25 4.88
C ARG A 304 24.93 9.29 6.10
N LEU A 305 23.95 8.37 6.20
CA LEU A 305 23.01 8.29 7.32
C LEU A 305 23.66 7.54 8.48
N GLN A 306 23.99 8.23 9.57
CA GLN A 306 24.83 7.72 10.67
C GLN A 306 24.07 6.99 11.78
N ALA A 307 22.81 7.35 12.01
CA ALA A 307 21.97 6.77 13.06
C ALA A 307 20.49 6.85 12.66
N VAL A 308 19.69 5.87 13.06
CA VAL A 308 18.25 5.81 12.79
C VAL A 308 17.48 5.55 14.06
N VAL A 309 16.42 6.34 14.28
CA VAL A 309 15.35 6.05 15.23
C VAL A 309 14.09 5.70 14.43
N ALA A 310 13.53 4.53 14.67
CA ALA A 310 12.35 4.05 13.96
C ALA A 310 11.25 3.64 14.95
N GLU A 311 10.18 4.41 14.98
CA GLU A 311 9.02 4.15 15.83
C GLU A 311 7.91 3.46 15.04
N GLY A 312 7.44 2.31 15.53
CA GLY A 312 6.36 1.54 14.92
C GLY A 312 6.72 0.83 13.61
N ALA A 313 8.02 0.59 13.35
CA ALA A 313 8.48 -0.14 12.18
C ALA A 313 8.22 -1.65 12.34
N THR A 314 7.51 -2.26 11.38
CA THR A 314 7.14 -3.68 11.42
C THR A 314 7.61 -4.47 10.19
N GLY A 315 7.68 -3.83 9.02
CA GLY A 315 8.17 -4.46 7.81
C GLY A 315 7.57 -3.91 6.53
N ARG A 316 8.38 -3.84 5.48
CA ARG A 316 8.02 -3.34 4.15
C ARG A 316 8.12 -4.40 3.04
N GLY A 317 8.40 -5.65 3.42
CA GLY A 317 8.54 -6.76 2.50
C GLY A 317 8.30 -8.11 3.15
N ILE A 318 8.21 -9.15 2.31
CA ILE A 318 7.91 -10.52 2.81
C ILE A 318 9.00 -11.06 3.75
N GLY A 319 10.25 -10.62 3.56
CA GLY A 319 11.37 -11.02 4.42
C GLY A 319 11.23 -10.54 5.86
N ASP A 320 10.48 -9.46 6.08
CA ASP A 320 10.25 -8.88 7.40
C ASP A 320 9.18 -9.62 8.21
N LEU A 321 8.44 -10.55 7.60
CA LEU A 321 7.34 -11.29 8.22
C LEU A 321 7.71 -12.72 8.63
N ALA A 322 8.99 -13.08 8.63
CA ALA A 322 9.41 -14.45 8.94
C ALA A 322 9.13 -14.85 10.40
N TRP A 323 9.06 -13.89 11.31
CA TRP A 323 8.71 -14.10 12.71
C TRP A 323 7.27 -14.59 12.95
N LEU A 324 6.37 -14.41 11.98
CA LEU A 324 4.96 -14.80 12.13
C LEU A 324 4.78 -16.29 12.36
N ASP A 325 5.61 -17.15 11.72
CA ASP A 325 5.53 -18.61 11.91
C ASP A 325 5.94 -18.99 13.35
N GLU A 326 6.98 -18.39 13.87
CA GLU A 326 7.46 -18.64 15.23
C GLU A 326 6.44 -18.14 16.29
N ALA A 327 5.91 -16.92 16.11
CA ALA A 327 4.99 -16.32 17.05
C ALA A 327 3.59 -16.96 17.07
N TYR A 328 3.08 -17.39 15.89
CA TYR A 328 1.69 -17.80 15.73
C TYR A 328 1.49 -19.19 15.10
N GLY A 329 2.57 -19.95 14.85
CA GLY A 329 2.54 -21.31 14.30
C GLY A 329 1.80 -21.38 12.96
N ILE A 330 0.86 -22.33 12.82
CA ILE A 330 0.08 -22.54 11.58
C ILE A 330 -0.66 -21.27 11.13
N ARG A 331 -1.23 -20.49 12.07
CA ARG A 331 -1.89 -19.23 11.75
C ARG A 331 -0.90 -18.23 11.16
N GLY A 332 0.29 -18.12 11.73
CA GLY A 332 1.36 -17.26 11.23
C GLY A 332 1.82 -17.65 9.82
N ARG A 333 1.96 -18.95 9.55
CA ARG A 333 2.27 -19.47 8.21
C ARG A 333 1.20 -19.11 7.18
N ILE A 334 -0.07 -19.28 7.51
CA ILE A 334 -1.18 -18.88 6.62
C ILE A 334 -1.12 -17.38 6.34
N GLN A 335 -0.97 -16.56 7.38
CA GLN A 335 -0.87 -15.11 7.26
C GLN A 335 0.33 -14.70 6.37
N GLN A 336 1.48 -15.35 6.54
CA GLN A 336 2.66 -15.11 5.72
C GLN A 336 2.41 -15.44 4.24
N GLN A 337 1.70 -16.53 3.92
CA GLN A 337 1.34 -16.85 2.53
C GLN A 337 0.37 -15.83 1.93
N VAL A 338 -0.62 -15.37 2.69
CA VAL A 338 -1.54 -14.30 2.26
C VAL A 338 -0.76 -12.99 2.01
N SER A 339 0.19 -12.67 2.88
CA SER A 339 1.07 -11.50 2.71
C SER A 339 2.00 -11.63 1.50
N ARG A 340 2.52 -12.83 1.20
CA ARG A 340 3.29 -13.08 -0.05
C ARG A 340 2.48 -12.71 -1.28
N LEU A 341 1.20 -13.10 -1.31
CA LEU A 341 0.31 -12.74 -2.41
C LEU A 341 0.08 -11.23 -2.48
N THR A 342 -0.08 -10.56 -1.32
CA THR A 342 -0.22 -9.11 -1.23
C THR A 342 0.99 -8.38 -1.83
N TYR A 343 2.21 -8.74 -1.41
CA TYR A 343 3.44 -8.12 -1.93
C TYR A 343 3.66 -8.41 -3.42
N ALA A 344 3.38 -9.64 -3.87
CA ALA A 344 3.46 -9.98 -5.29
C ALA A 344 2.45 -9.17 -6.14
N MET A 345 1.23 -8.96 -5.64
CA MET A 345 0.24 -8.10 -6.30
C MET A 345 0.68 -6.63 -6.27
N ALA A 346 1.24 -6.16 -5.16
CA ALA A 346 1.74 -4.78 -5.08
C ALA A 346 2.87 -4.55 -6.10
N ASP A 347 3.81 -5.47 -6.23
CA ASP A 347 4.89 -5.43 -7.21
C ASP A 347 4.36 -5.34 -8.64
N LEU A 348 3.30 -6.10 -8.96
CA LEU A 348 2.61 -6.02 -10.26
C LEU A 348 1.85 -4.69 -10.49
N LEU A 349 1.56 -3.91 -9.46
CA LEU A 349 0.73 -2.70 -9.56
C LEU A 349 1.52 -1.39 -9.45
N THR A 350 2.83 -1.45 -9.22
CA THR A 350 3.71 -0.29 -9.05
C THR A 350 4.97 -0.41 -9.91
N ASP A 351 5.62 0.70 -10.21
CA ASP A 351 6.94 0.74 -10.83
C ASP A 351 8.07 0.71 -9.77
N ALA A 352 7.72 0.82 -8.47
CA ALA A 352 8.66 0.68 -7.37
C ALA A 352 9.19 -0.76 -7.28
N ARG A 353 10.46 -0.90 -6.98
CA ARG A 353 11.06 -2.23 -6.75
C ARG A 353 10.87 -2.65 -5.31
N PRO A 354 10.56 -3.94 -5.04
CA PRO A 354 10.57 -4.45 -3.68
C PRO A 354 11.91 -4.17 -3.00
N PRO A 355 11.93 -3.47 -1.86
CA PRO A 355 13.18 -3.13 -1.18
C PRO A 355 13.78 -4.33 -0.44
N ALA A 356 15.02 -4.18 0.02
CA ALA A 356 15.62 -5.11 0.97
C ALA A 356 14.79 -5.19 2.26
N SER A 357 14.80 -6.34 2.93
CA SER A 357 14.17 -6.46 4.25
C SER A 357 14.86 -5.57 5.28
N LEU A 358 14.13 -5.18 6.33
CA LEU A 358 14.69 -4.35 7.41
C LEU A 358 15.90 -5.03 8.07
N ARG A 359 15.84 -6.35 8.28
CA ARG A 359 17.01 -7.10 8.77
C ARG A 359 18.22 -7.03 7.85
N SER A 360 17.99 -7.16 6.54
CA SER A 360 19.07 -7.03 5.55
C SER A 360 19.63 -5.62 5.53
N SER A 361 18.77 -4.59 5.67
CA SER A 361 19.20 -3.20 5.72
C SER A 361 19.98 -2.86 6.99
N VAL A 362 19.59 -3.40 8.15
CA VAL A 362 20.37 -3.30 9.40
C VAL A 362 21.76 -3.92 9.23
N ALA A 363 21.84 -5.14 8.69
CA ALA A 363 23.11 -5.82 8.46
C ALA A 363 24.02 -5.06 7.47
N ALA A 364 23.45 -4.53 6.38
CA ALA A 364 24.18 -3.70 5.40
C ALA A 364 24.59 -2.34 5.97
N GLY A 365 23.80 -1.81 6.91
CA GLY A 365 24.06 -0.56 7.61
C GLY A 365 25.14 -0.63 8.66
N ALA A 366 25.59 -1.81 9.06
CA ALA A 366 26.59 -1.97 10.14
C ALA A 366 27.89 -1.19 9.85
N PRO A 367 28.50 -0.58 10.87
CA PRO A 367 28.20 -0.64 12.29
C PRO A 367 27.29 0.47 12.83
N ARG A 368 26.47 1.08 11.98
CA ARG A 368 25.61 2.24 12.34
C ARG A 368 24.43 1.77 13.20
N PRO A 369 24.13 2.47 14.29
CA PRO A 369 23.13 2.04 15.27
C PRO A 369 21.70 2.39 14.86
N VAL A 370 20.76 1.58 15.37
CA VAL A 370 19.31 1.78 15.22
C VAL A 370 18.65 1.72 16.59
N LEU A 371 17.79 2.69 16.90
CA LEU A 371 16.85 2.65 18.01
C LEU A 371 15.45 2.33 17.47
N LEU A 372 14.92 1.15 17.82
CA LEU A 372 13.55 0.76 17.55
C LEU A 372 12.68 1.16 18.75
N ILE A 373 11.56 1.80 18.48
CA ILE A 373 10.55 2.16 19.48
C ILE A 373 9.26 1.44 19.10
N ALA A 374 8.81 0.54 19.97
CA ALA A 374 7.60 -0.26 19.76
C ALA A 374 6.49 0.14 20.74
N ALA A 375 5.27 0.24 20.25
CA ALA A 375 4.09 0.50 21.04
C ALA A 375 3.74 -0.71 21.92
N GLY A 376 3.66 -0.53 23.23
CA GLY A 376 3.36 -1.62 24.17
C GLY A 376 1.92 -2.17 24.08
N ARG A 377 1.01 -1.47 23.37
CA ARG A 377 -0.35 -1.92 23.08
C ARG A 377 -0.48 -2.67 21.75
N VAL A 378 0.62 -2.81 20.99
CA VAL A 378 0.66 -3.44 19.67
C VAL A 378 1.72 -4.54 19.69
N ASP A 379 1.34 -5.77 20.04
CA ASP A 379 2.26 -6.91 20.19
C ASP A 379 3.09 -7.16 18.92
N GLU A 380 2.52 -6.93 17.75
CA GLU A 380 3.20 -7.11 16.46
C GLU A 380 4.41 -6.18 16.31
N GLU A 381 4.39 -4.95 16.85
CA GLU A 381 5.54 -4.06 16.82
C GLU A 381 6.69 -4.57 17.68
N ARG A 382 6.38 -5.09 18.86
CA ARG A 382 7.39 -5.71 19.74
C ARG A 382 8.03 -6.93 19.08
N LEU A 383 7.22 -7.84 18.55
CA LEU A 383 7.68 -9.07 17.89
C LEU A 383 8.51 -8.76 16.63
N ALA A 384 8.05 -7.84 15.80
CA ALA A 384 8.80 -7.37 14.63
C ALA A 384 10.11 -6.68 15.06
N GLY A 385 10.08 -5.84 16.10
CA GLY A 385 11.25 -5.17 16.65
C GLY A 385 12.29 -6.16 17.19
N GLU A 386 11.87 -7.20 17.91
CA GLU A 386 12.74 -8.31 18.37
C GLU A 386 13.38 -9.01 17.16
N PHE A 387 12.59 -9.34 16.15
CA PHE A 387 13.07 -9.96 14.92
C PHE A 387 14.08 -9.08 14.15
N ILE A 388 13.82 -7.77 14.05
CA ILE A 388 14.76 -6.84 13.40
C ILE A 388 16.07 -6.74 14.21
N ARG A 389 15.97 -6.64 15.54
CA ARG A 389 17.11 -6.53 16.44
C ARG A 389 18.06 -7.73 16.33
N GLU A 390 17.56 -8.93 16.08
CA GLU A 390 18.38 -10.13 15.91
C GLU A 390 19.37 -10.05 14.72
N ALA A 391 19.21 -9.09 13.80
CA ALA A 391 20.17 -8.88 12.72
C ALA A 391 21.51 -8.35 13.22
N ASP A 392 21.50 -7.49 14.26
CA ASP A 392 22.67 -6.97 14.95
C ASP A 392 22.29 -6.53 16.39
N PRO A 393 22.25 -7.47 17.36
CA PRO A 393 21.83 -7.15 18.73
C PRO A 393 22.75 -6.16 19.46
N ALA A 394 23.97 -5.97 18.97
CA ALA A 394 24.94 -5.04 19.58
C ALA A 394 24.70 -3.59 19.14
N ARG A 395 23.99 -3.38 18.03
CA ARG A 395 23.78 -2.06 17.41
C ARG A 395 22.30 -1.66 17.33
N VAL A 396 21.38 -2.60 17.50
CA VAL A 396 19.95 -2.34 17.50
C VAL A 396 19.42 -2.38 18.92
N GLU A 397 19.00 -1.22 19.40
CA GLU A 397 18.27 -1.08 20.66
C GLU A 397 16.77 -1.22 20.39
N LEU A 398 16.04 -1.91 21.27
CA LEU A 398 14.59 -1.98 21.24
C LEU A 398 14.02 -1.43 22.55
N TRP A 399 13.17 -0.40 22.41
CA TRP A 399 12.42 0.16 23.52
C TRP A 399 10.92 -0.05 23.29
N VAL A 400 10.31 -0.85 24.16
CA VAL A 400 8.86 -1.04 24.19
C VAL A 400 8.28 0.00 25.16
N VAL A 401 7.39 0.88 24.67
CA VAL A 401 6.77 1.94 25.46
C VAL A 401 5.44 1.45 26.04
N PRO A 402 5.36 1.22 27.35
CA PRO A 402 4.12 0.75 27.98
C PRO A 402 2.96 1.72 27.75
N GLY A 403 1.79 1.17 27.38
CA GLY A 403 0.60 1.99 27.15
C GLY A 403 0.54 2.80 25.86
N ALA A 404 1.62 2.93 25.11
CA ALA A 404 1.62 3.59 23.82
C ALA A 404 0.82 2.80 22.77
N ALA A 405 0.06 3.51 21.94
CA ALA A 405 -0.49 3.02 20.69
C ALA A 405 0.52 3.22 19.55
N HIS A 406 0.18 2.76 18.34
CA HIS A 406 1.04 2.90 17.16
C HIS A 406 1.51 4.35 16.94
N THR A 407 2.84 4.56 16.90
CA THR A 407 3.49 5.88 16.74
C THR A 407 3.06 6.95 17.75
N ASP A 408 2.76 6.55 18.98
CA ASP A 408 2.23 7.41 20.04
C ASP A 408 3.18 7.52 21.25
N ALA A 409 4.44 7.08 21.10
CA ALA A 409 5.38 7.01 22.21
C ALA A 409 5.71 8.38 22.80
N LEU A 410 5.88 9.42 21.95
CA LEU A 410 6.13 10.78 22.42
C LEU A 410 4.95 11.32 23.26
N ARG A 411 3.71 11.00 22.91
CA ARG A 411 2.54 11.43 23.69
C ARG A 411 2.35 10.61 24.96
N ALA A 412 2.65 9.30 24.90
CA ALA A 412 2.51 8.40 26.04
C ALA A 412 3.58 8.66 27.13
N GLU A 413 4.82 8.88 26.73
CA GLU A 413 5.99 9.02 27.60
C GLU A 413 6.90 10.16 27.12
N PRO A 414 6.46 11.44 27.20
CA PRO A 414 7.13 12.56 26.55
C PRO A 414 8.57 12.77 27.05
N GLU A 415 8.79 12.74 28.36
CA GLU A 415 10.12 12.93 28.95
C GLU A 415 11.07 11.77 28.62
N ALA A 416 10.58 10.54 28.65
CA ALA A 416 11.37 9.36 28.33
C ALA A 416 11.71 9.29 26.84
N TRP A 417 10.75 9.69 25.97
CA TRP A 417 10.99 9.77 24.53
C TRP A 417 12.06 10.82 24.21
N GLU A 418 11.89 12.04 24.74
CA GLU A 418 12.87 13.12 24.56
C GLU A 418 14.25 12.70 25.03
N ALA A 419 14.40 12.21 26.26
CA ALA A 419 15.69 11.82 26.82
C ALA A 419 16.36 10.68 26.04
N ARG A 420 15.57 9.66 25.62
CA ARG A 420 16.11 8.48 24.95
C ARG A 420 16.48 8.76 23.50
N VAL A 421 15.61 9.45 22.75
CA VAL A 421 15.86 9.76 21.34
C VAL A 421 17.00 10.77 21.19
N THR A 422 17.00 11.85 21.99
CA THR A 422 18.10 12.83 21.90
C THR A 422 19.41 12.26 22.43
N GLY A 423 19.39 11.51 23.53
CA GLY A 423 20.58 10.82 24.05
C GLY A 423 21.18 9.82 23.04
N PHE A 424 20.34 9.05 22.33
CA PHE A 424 20.79 8.16 21.27
C PHE A 424 21.42 8.95 20.11
N LEU A 425 20.77 10.01 19.63
CA LEU A 425 21.29 10.84 18.55
C LEU A 425 22.57 11.56 18.94
N ASP A 426 22.64 12.14 20.16
CA ASP A 426 23.84 12.78 20.69
C ASP A 426 25.04 11.83 20.80
N ALA A 427 24.80 10.59 21.16
CA ALA A 427 25.84 9.57 21.23
C ALA A 427 26.42 9.21 19.86
N ASN A 428 25.60 9.26 18.79
CA ASN A 428 25.93 8.69 17.50
C ASN A 428 26.15 9.76 16.39
N LEU A 429 25.75 11.01 16.61
CA LEU A 429 25.98 12.14 15.70
C LEU A 429 27.06 13.11 16.25
N ARG A 430 28.10 12.57 16.89
CA ARG A 430 29.21 13.38 17.45
C ARG A 430 30.10 13.93 16.34
N PRO A 431 30.77 15.09 16.57
CA PRO A 431 31.83 15.54 15.68
C PRO A 431 32.91 14.47 15.54
N ALA A 432 33.45 14.31 14.33
CA ALA A 432 34.67 13.52 14.15
C ALA A 432 35.77 14.10 15.05
N ARG A 433 36.45 13.23 15.81
CA ARG A 433 37.57 13.62 16.64
C ARG A 433 38.79 13.95 15.81
#